data_d996202d20ac5401660283bb325f930d
#
_entry.id   d996202d20ac5401660283bb325f930d
#
_cell.length_a   1.000
_cell.length_b   1.000
_cell.length_c   1.000
_cell.angle_alpha   90.00
_cell.angle_beta   90.00
_cell.angle_gamma   90.00
#
_symmetry.space_group_name_H-M   'P 1'
#
loop_
_entity.id
_entity.type
_entity.pdbx_description
1 polymer ?
#
loop_
_entity_poly.entity_id
_entity_poly.type
_entity_poly.pdbx_seq_one_letter_code
_entity_poly.pdbx_strand_id
1 'polypeptide(L)'
;MAGDGGESREFNPFRSVPMLLDLTGKKILVTGIANNRSIAWGIAQQLKAAGAELGITYLPDDKGRFEAKVRELTAPLEPSLFLPLNVQDADQMAEVFGEIKEKWGVLDGLVHCLAFAGKEELIGDYSATTAEGFARSLDI
;
A
#
# COMPACT_ATOMS: atom_id res chain seq x y z
N MET A 1 27.49 -7.64 45.55
CA MET A 1 27.12 -8.42 44.34
C MET A 1 25.95 -7.68 43.71
N ALA A 2 26.24 -6.89 42.70
CA ALA A 2 25.23 -6.19 41.91
C ALA A 2 24.91 -7.07 40.68
N GLY A 3 23.63 -7.48 40.55
CA GLY A 3 23.14 -8.23 39.40
C GLY A 3 22.97 -7.30 38.23
N ASP A 4 23.75 -7.55 37.21
CA ASP A 4 23.62 -6.93 35.89
C ASP A 4 22.33 -7.44 35.22
N GLY A 5 21.31 -6.59 35.22
CA GLY A 5 20.07 -6.81 34.51
C GLY A 5 20.28 -6.55 33.01
N GLY A 6 20.68 -7.58 32.28
CA GLY A 6 20.75 -7.51 30.83
C GLY A 6 19.39 -7.20 30.23
N GLU A 7 19.16 -5.94 29.85
CA GLU A 7 18.08 -5.56 28.97
C GLU A 7 18.25 -6.29 27.63
N SER A 8 17.38 -7.25 27.37
CA SER A 8 17.22 -7.85 26.05
C SER A 8 16.78 -6.74 25.09
N ARG A 9 17.72 -6.21 24.32
CA ARG A 9 17.43 -5.26 23.24
C ARG A 9 16.61 -6.01 22.20
N GLU A 10 15.31 -5.83 22.24
CA GLU A 10 14.44 -6.26 21.14
C GLU A 10 14.99 -5.68 19.85
N PHE A 11 15.30 -6.56 18.91
CA PHE A 11 15.74 -6.18 17.57
C PHE A 11 14.57 -5.49 16.88
N ASN A 12 14.55 -4.18 16.89
CA ASN A 12 13.65 -3.38 16.07
C ASN A 12 14.37 -3.07 14.76
N PRO A 13 14.04 -3.75 13.66
CA PRO A 13 14.71 -3.57 12.36
C PRO A 13 14.56 -2.15 11.79
N PHE A 14 13.71 -1.32 12.39
CA PHE A 14 13.44 0.04 11.93
C PHE A 14 14.16 1.12 12.74
N ARG A 15 14.95 0.76 13.78
CA ARG A 15 15.49 1.72 14.74
C ARG A 15 16.91 2.23 14.47
N SER A 16 17.59 1.82 13.41
CA SER A 16 19.03 2.09 13.27
C SER A 16 19.50 2.71 11.95
N VAL A 17 18.59 3.13 11.09
CA VAL A 17 18.98 3.93 9.92
C VAL A 17 18.55 5.37 10.18
N PRO A 18 19.45 6.35 10.23
CA PRO A 18 19.03 7.75 10.25
C PRO A 18 18.19 7.96 8.99
N MET A 19 16.94 8.34 9.20
CA MET A 19 16.05 8.62 8.09
C MET A 19 16.63 9.82 7.34
N LEU A 20 17.17 9.57 6.17
CA LEU A 20 17.69 10.59 5.26
C LEU A 20 16.58 11.45 4.67
N LEU A 21 15.32 11.04 4.84
CA LEU A 21 14.15 11.68 4.29
C LEU A 21 13.15 11.99 5.40
N ASP A 22 12.82 13.27 5.55
CA ASP A 22 11.73 13.73 6.43
C ASP A 22 10.50 14.03 5.55
N LEU A 23 9.43 13.27 5.77
CA LEU A 23 8.15 13.42 5.09
C LEU A 23 7.06 13.95 6.04
N THR A 24 7.44 14.55 7.16
CA THR A 24 6.48 15.14 8.11
C THR A 24 5.56 16.12 7.40
N GLY A 25 4.24 15.92 7.57
CA GLY A 25 3.21 16.74 6.93
C GLY A 25 2.96 16.44 5.44
N LYS A 26 3.67 15.46 4.84
CA LYS A 26 3.42 15.01 3.48
C LYS A 26 2.29 13.99 3.44
N LYS A 27 1.37 14.16 2.50
CA LYS A 27 0.18 13.33 2.31
C LYS A 27 0.39 12.43 1.10
N ILE A 28 0.46 11.12 1.36
CA ILE A 28 0.84 10.14 0.34
C ILE A 28 -0.24 9.06 0.25
N LEU A 29 -0.78 8.89 -0.95
CA LEU A 29 -1.70 7.81 -1.26
C LEU A 29 -0.90 6.57 -1.68
N VAL A 30 -1.18 5.44 -1.05
CA VAL A 30 -0.55 4.15 -1.39
C VAL A 30 -1.61 3.20 -1.93
N THR A 31 -1.38 2.71 -3.15
CA THR A 31 -2.23 1.73 -3.83
C THR A 31 -1.52 0.39 -3.96
N GLY A 32 -2.29 -0.69 -4.07
CA GLY A 32 -1.74 -2.03 -4.35
C GLY A 32 -1.31 -2.84 -3.13
N ILE A 33 -1.74 -2.49 -1.91
CA ILE A 33 -1.56 -3.34 -0.74
C ILE A 33 -2.60 -4.46 -0.76
N ALA A 34 -2.19 -5.70 -0.97
CA ALA A 34 -3.05 -6.87 -0.93
C ALA A 34 -2.72 -7.82 0.25
N ASN A 35 -1.47 -7.83 0.68
CA ASN A 35 -0.96 -8.65 1.79
C ASN A 35 0.42 -8.16 2.25
N ASN A 36 0.99 -8.83 3.26
CA ASN A 36 2.29 -8.48 3.83
C ASN A 36 3.51 -8.74 2.92
N ARG A 37 3.31 -9.31 1.73
CA ARG A 37 4.34 -9.50 0.70
C ARG A 37 4.25 -8.45 -0.41
N SER A 38 3.24 -7.59 -0.39
CA SER A 38 3.08 -6.51 -1.37
C SER A 38 4.24 -5.53 -1.27
N ILE A 39 4.81 -5.13 -2.40
CA ILE A 39 5.83 -4.07 -2.46
C ILE A 39 5.28 -2.79 -1.81
N ALA A 40 4.02 -2.44 -2.11
CA ALA A 40 3.34 -1.30 -1.50
C ALA A 40 3.31 -1.35 0.03
N TRP A 41 3.22 -2.53 0.65
CA TRP A 41 3.27 -2.69 2.10
C TRP A 41 4.61 -2.23 2.68
N GLY A 42 5.71 -2.70 2.09
CA GLY A 42 7.06 -2.29 2.51
C GLY A 42 7.29 -0.79 2.33
N ILE A 43 6.81 -0.22 1.22
CA ILE A 43 6.88 1.23 0.96
C ILE A 43 6.07 1.99 1.99
N ALA A 44 4.82 1.60 2.27
CA ALA A 44 3.95 2.27 3.25
C ALA A 44 4.57 2.31 4.65
N GLN A 45 5.22 1.24 5.08
CA GLN A 45 5.93 1.20 6.36
C GLN A 45 7.08 2.22 6.41
N GLN A 46 7.86 2.36 5.35
CA GLN A 46 8.96 3.33 5.29
C GLN A 46 8.44 4.77 5.22
N LEU A 47 7.38 5.03 4.46
CA LEU A 47 6.74 6.35 4.40
C LEU A 47 6.19 6.77 5.77
N LYS A 48 5.51 5.87 6.46
CA LYS A 48 5.02 6.13 7.83
C LYS A 48 6.17 6.40 8.80
N ALA A 49 7.24 5.61 8.74
CA ALA A 49 8.44 5.83 9.56
C ALA A 49 9.13 7.17 9.24
N ALA A 50 9.02 7.66 7.98
CA ALA A 50 9.49 8.98 7.55
C ALA A 50 8.58 10.14 8.00
N GLY A 51 7.47 9.86 8.67
CA GLY A 51 6.54 10.88 9.17
C GLY A 51 5.42 11.26 8.20
N ALA A 52 5.25 10.55 7.08
CA ALA A 52 4.17 10.82 6.16
C ALA A 52 2.79 10.48 6.75
N GLU A 53 1.79 11.27 6.38
CA GLU A 53 0.38 10.94 6.52
C GLU A 53 -0.05 10.06 5.35
N LEU A 54 -0.64 8.89 5.65
CA LEU A 54 -0.96 7.89 4.64
C LEU A 54 -2.44 7.80 4.34
N GLY A 55 -2.76 7.73 3.06
CA GLY A 55 -4.02 7.19 2.54
C GLY A 55 -3.74 5.81 1.94
N ILE A 56 -4.62 4.86 2.21
CA ILE A 56 -4.51 3.49 1.70
C ILE A 56 -5.74 3.21 0.84
N THR A 57 -5.54 2.57 -0.30
CA THR A 57 -6.66 2.04 -1.07
C THR A 57 -6.68 0.52 -1.06
N TYR A 58 -7.85 -0.04 -1.20
CA TYR A 58 -8.07 -1.48 -1.34
C TYR A 58 -9.00 -1.77 -2.52
N LEU A 59 -8.83 -2.93 -3.14
CA LEU A 59 -9.76 -3.39 -4.17
C LEU A 59 -11.04 -3.90 -3.49
N PRO A 60 -12.22 -3.30 -3.77
CA PRO A 60 -13.47 -3.79 -3.20
C PRO A 60 -13.84 -5.17 -3.74
N ASP A 61 -14.41 -6.02 -2.89
CA ASP A 61 -14.99 -7.30 -3.27
C ASP A 61 -16.40 -7.46 -2.65
N ASP A 62 -17.26 -8.24 -3.28
CA ASP A 62 -18.67 -8.44 -2.87
C ASP A 62 -18.83 -8.93 -1.42
N LYS A 63 -17.80 -9.53 -0.87
CA LYS A 63 -17.81 -10.12 0.49
C LYS A 63 -17.07 -9.29 1.52
N GLY A 64 -16.47 -8.17 1.13
CA GLY A 64 -15.68 -7.29 2.00
C GLY A 64 -14.44 -7.94 2.63
N ARG A 65 -13.98 -9.07 2.09
CA ARG A 65 -12.84 -9.81 2.65
C ARG A 65 -11.51 -9.13 2.39
N PHE A 66 -11.37 -8.48 1.23
CA PHE A 66 -10.17 -7.70 0.92
C PHE A 66 -10.08 -6.46 1.80
N GLU A 67 -11.21 -5.76 1.99
CA GLU A 67 -11.27 -4.63 2.90
C GLU A 67 -10.79 -5.01 4.30
N ALA A 68 -11.43 -6.02 4.91
CA ALA A 68 -11.11 -6.46 6.26
C ALA A 68 -9.63 -6.83 6.42
N LYS A 69 -9.09 -7.59 5.46
CA LYS A 69 -7.69 -8.03 5.46
C LYS A 69 -6.70 -6.88 5.33
N VAL A 70 -6.94 -5.94 4.41
CA VAL A 70 -6.04 -4.78 4.21
C VAL A 70 -6.16 -3.83 5.39
N ARG A 71 -7.35 -3.62 5.94
CA ARG A 71 -7.58 -2.79 7.13
C ARG A 71 -6.83 -3.34 8.35
N GLU A 72 -6.93 -4.63 8.61
CA GLU A 72 -6.18 -5.29 9.69
C GLU A 72 -4.67 -5.13 9.50
N LEU A 73 -4.16 -5.41 8.29
CA LEU A 73 -2.74 -5.30 7.98
C LEU A 73 -2.21 -3.87 8.17
N THR A 74 -2.98 -2.87 7.74
CA THR A 74 -2.54 -1.47 7.71
C THR A 74 -2.89 -0.70 8.99
N ALA A 75 -3.64 -1.29 9.91
CA ALA A 75 -4.01 -0.65 11.19
C ALA A 75 -2.82 -0.06 11.97
N PRO A 76 -1.64 -0.72 12.04
CA PRO A 76 -0.47 -0.14 12.74
C PRO A 76 0.10 1.12 12.07
N LEU A 77 -0.24 1.38 10.81
CA LEU A 77 0.17 2.59 10.09
C LEU A 77 -0.75 3.77 10.37
N GLU A 78 -1.92 3.53 10.98
CA GLU A 78 -2.92 4.56 11.29
C GLU A 78 -3.20 5.46 10.08
N PRO A 79 -3.65 4.90 8.93
CA PRO A 79 -3.91 5.70 7.75
C PRO A 79 -5.07 6.66 8.02
N SER A 80 -4.93 7.93 7.61
CA SER A 80 -5.98 8.94 7.75
C SER A 80 -7.09 8.81 6.69
N LEU A 81 -6.78 8.13 5.59
CA LEU A 81 -7.75 7.74 4.56
C LEU A 81 -7.65 6.24 4.27
N PHE A 82 -8.80 5.60 4.14
CA PHE A 82 -8.90 4.19 3.77
C PHE A 82 -10.09 4.01 2.83
N LEU A 83 -9.82 3.89 1.52
CA LEU A 83 -10.80 4.07 0.46
C LEU A 83 -10.86 2.86 -0.49
N PRO A 84 -12.05 2.47 -0.96
CA PRO A 84 -12.18 1.48 -2.03
C PRO A 84 -11.66 2.07 -3.35
N LEU A 85 -10.93 1.29 -4.14
CA LEU A 85 -10.47 1.71 -5.45
C LEU A 85 -10.33 0.53 -6.40
N ASN A 86 -11.19 0.51 -7.41
CA ASN A 86 -10.98 -0.24 -8.65
C ASN A 86 -10.57 0.75 -9.74
N VAL A 87 -9.35 0.66 -10.23
CA VAL A 87 -8.81 1.61 -11.23
C VAL A 87 -9.44 1.47 -12.62
N GLN A 88 -10.17 0.39 -12.86
CA GLN A 88 -10.96 0.20 -14.09
C GLN A 88 -12.32 0.90 -14.00
N ASP A 89 -12.69 1.44 -12.85
CA ASP A 89 -13.93 2.18 -12.60
C ASP A 89 -13.62 3.68 -12.50
N ALA A 90 -13.93 4.42 -13.55
CA ALA A 90 -13.66 5.86 -13.64
C ALA A 90 -14.45 6.68 -12.61
N ASP A 91 -15.67 6.27 -12.29
CA ASP A 91 -16.51 6.95 -11.31
C ASP A 91 -15.92 6.75 -9.91
N GLN A 92 -15.51 5.54 -9.58
CA GLN A 92 -14.85 5.25 -8.30
C GLN A 92 -13.51 5.98 -8.16
N MET A 93 -12.74 6.10 -9.24
CA MET A 93 -11.53 6.95 -9.22
C MET A 93 -11.89 8.41 -8.93
N ALA A 94 -12.92 8.95 -9.59
CA ALA A 94 -13.35 10.33 -9.35
C ALA A 94 -13.78 10.55 -7.90
N GLU A 95 -14.51 9.60 -7.29
CA GLU A 95 -14.91 9.64 -5.89
C GLU A 95 -13.70 9.65 -4.95
N VAL A 96 -12.74 8.74 -5.16
CA VAL A 96 -11.52 8.65 -4.33
C VAL A 96 -10.73 9.95 -4.37
N PHE A 97 -10.48 10.52 -5.55
CA PHE A 97 -9.76 11.79 -5.65
C PHE A 97 -10.57 12.98 -5.16
N GLY A 98 -11.90 12.92 -5.24
CA GLY A 98 -12.81 13.86 -4.61
C GLY A 98 -12.67 13.88 -3.09
N GLU A 99 -12.68 12.72 -2.44
CA GLU A 99 -12.45 12.59 -1.00
C GLU A 99 -11.05 13.06 -0.57
N ILE A 100 -10.03 12.73 -1.35
CA ILE A 100 -8.66 13.22 -1.08
C ILE A 100 -8.62 14.75 -1.11
N LYS A 101 -9.25 15.35 -2.12
CA LYS A 101 -9.33 16.82 -2.24
C LYS A 101 -10.07 17.44 -1.07
N GLU A 102 -11.19 16.84 -0.66
CA GLU A 102 -12.01 17.36 0.44
C GLU A 102 -11.28 17.25 1.80
N LYS A 103 -10.72 16.08 2.11
CA LYS A 103 -10.13 15.78 3.42
C LYS A 103 -8.69 16.28 3.56
N TRP A 104 -7.92 16.19 2.48
CA TRP A 104 -6.51 16.54 2.50
C TRP A 104 -6.21 17.89 1.85
N GLY A 105 -6.99 18.30 0.85
CA GLY A 105 -6.76 19.51 0.06
C GLY A 105 -5.56 19.42 -0.87
N VAL A 106 -4.57 18.59 -0.55
CA VAL A 106 -3.35 18.36 -1.33
C VAL A 106 -2.98 16.88 -1.31
N LEU A 107 -2.39 16.40 -2.37
CA LEU A 107 -1.74 15.09 -2.47
C LEU A 107 -0.28 15.33 -2.83
N ASP A 108 0.63 15.04 -1.92
CA ASP A 108 2.08 15.26 -2.12
C ASP A 108 2.73 14.12 -2.89
N GLY A 109 2.20 12.91 -2.79
CA GLY A 109 2.74 11.74 -3.49
C GLY A 109 1.75 10.62 -3.70
N LEU A 110 1.96 9.87 -4.78
CA LEU A 110 1.20 8.66 -5.12
C LEU A 110 2.16 7.49 -5.29
N VAL A 111 1.92 6.41 -4.56
CA VAL A 111 2.58 5.12 -4.75
C VAL A 111 1.66 4.23 -5.57
N HIS A 112 2.01 4.05 -6.83
CA HIS A 112 1.28 3.20 -7.77
C HIS A 112 1.95 1.82 -7.82
N CYS A 113 1.41 0.86 -7.08
CA CYS A 113 1.89 -0.53 -7.05
C CYS A 113 0.79 -1.50 -7.49
N LEU A 114 0.02 -1.10 -8.49
CA LEU A 114 -1.05 -1.91 -9.06
C LEU A 114 -0.50 -2.72 -10.22
N ALA A 115 -0.86 -3.99 -10.25
CA ALA A 115 -0.61 -4.89 -11.36
C ALA A 115 -1.59 -6.07 -11.27
N PHE A 116 -2.01 -6.58 -12.41
CA PHE A 116 -2.80 -7.80 -12.49
C PHE A 116 -2.36 -8.64 -13.67
N ALA A 117 -2.25 -9.95 -13.44
CA ALA A 117 -2.14 -10.93 -14.51
C ALA A 117 -3.05 -12.12 -14.19
N GLY A 118 -3.70 -12.66 -15.20
CA GLY A 118 -4.47 -13.90 -15.05
C GLY A 118 -3.56 -15.04 -14.59
N LYS A 119 -4.12 -15.98 -13.84
CA LYS A 119 -3.34 -17.14 -13.35
C LYS A 119 -2.73 -17.93 -14.52
N GLU A 120 -3.42 -18.01 -15.62
CA GLU A 120 -3.00 -18.65 -16.86
C GLU A 120 -1.77 -18.01 -17.49
N GLU A 121 -1.57 -16.71 -17.30
CA GLU A 121 -0.42 -15.95 -17.79
C GLU A 121 0.81 -16.05 -16.87
N LEU A 122 0.61 -16.57 -15.66
CA LEU A 122 1.69 -16.73 -14.65
C LEU A 122 2.25 -18.15 -14.59
N ILE A 123 1.69 -19.08 -15.38
CA ILE A 123 2.05 -20.50 -15.37
C ILE A 123 2.45 -20.92 -16.77
N GLY A 124 3.59 -21.61 -16.87
CA GLY A 124 4.08 -22.15 -18.16
C GLY A 124 5.18 -21.32 -18.77
N ASP A 125 5.31 -21.43 -20.09
CA ASP A 125 6.33 -20.72 -20.85
C ASP A 125 5.91 -19.26 -21.07
N TYR A 126 6.80 -18.33 -20.78
CA TYR A 126 6.56 -16.90 -21.02
C TYR A 126 6.19 -16.59 -22.46
N SER A 127 6.76 -17.32 -23.43
CA SER A 127 6.44 -17.13 -24.84
C SER A 127 5.01 -17.53 -25.22
N ALA A 128 4.29 -18.21 -24.33
CA ALA A 128 2.89 -18.58 -24.51
C ALA A 128 1.89 -17.48 -24.05
N THR A 129 2.38 -16.36 -23.51
CA THR A 129 1.55 -15.22 -23.13
C THR A 129 0.72 -14.75 -24.30
N THR A 130 -0.59 -14.65 -24.09
CA THR A 130 -1.51 -14.19 -25.14
C THR A 130 -1.51 -12.68 -25.29
N ALA A 131 -1.82 -12.17 -26.48
CA ALA A 131 -1.95 -10.72 -26.70
C ALA A 131 -3.06 -10.11 -25.81
N GLU A 132 -4.13 -10.86 -25.56
CA GLU A 132 -5.22 -10.43 -24.68
C GLU A 132 -4.79 -10.39 -23.21
N GLY A 133 -4.09 -11.43 -22.72
CA GLY A 133 -3.56 -11.48 -21.35
C GLY A 133 -2.56 -10.37 -21.09
N PHE A 134 -1.68 -10.10 -22.06
CA PHE A 134 -0.72 -8.99 -22.00
C PHE A 134 -1.44 -7.63 -21.94
N ALA A 135 -2.41 -7.38 -22.84
CA ALA A 135 -3.18 -6.15 -22.84
C ALA A 135 -3.92 -5.93 -21.51
N ARG A 136 -4.56 -6.99 -20.96
CA ARG A 136 -5.22 -6.94 -19.65
C ARG A 136 -4.26 -6.58 -18.52
N SER A 137 -3.04 -7.09 -18.57
CA SER A 137 -2.03 -6.78 -17.54
C SER A 137 -1.54 -5.34 -17.58
N LEU A 138 -1.68 -4.67 -18.73
CA LEU A 138 -1.33 -3.24 -18.90
C LEU A 138 -2.49 -2.29 -18.58
N ASP A 139 -3.72 -2.81 -18.51
CA ASP A 139 -4.94 -2.02 -18.26
C ASP A 139 -5.13 -1.68 -16.77
N ILE A 140 -4.32 -2.29 -15.90
CA ILE A 140 -4.36 -2.12 -14.44
C ILE A 140 -3.01 -1.53 -13.89
#